data_b341026e4d414cf1c1e26eb9b264f0eb
#
_entry.id   b341026e4d414cf1c1e26eb9b264f0eb
#
_cell.length_a   1.000
_cell.length_b   1.000
_cell.length_c   1.000
_cell.angle_alpha   90.00
_cell.angle_beta   90.00
_cell.angle_gamma   90.00
#
_symmetry.space_group_name_H-M   'P 1'
#
loop_
_entity.id
_entity.type
_entity.pdbx_description
1 polymer ?
#
loop_
_entity_poly.entity_id
_entity_poly.type
_entity_poly.pdbx_seq_one_letter_code
_entity_poly.pdbx_strand_id
1 'polypeptide(L)'
;MGNKLERELHMSGWLRRSGFLLSALLLLGLAAAAPASAAGPGAEFKLREDADDVLISPDRQIRVEQYYADKGDAGFQYQFWTFDDKRQNASLLNPGESIDLAGYPAGFRFSPDSQWLVRMQKTGAGFQDLFLYRRKEMQFSSATKKPLSEMAWDYFWNSPASKKLHRNPKDRDSLSHVFAALVKGMDDNYAWLGVHWPDSRYIVISLNFDAQGEEHKLPYIRDWWCAYDLKTGAFSVPAAFAEHNAKAYTTPPPKRK
;
A
#
# COMPACT_ATOMS: atom_id res chain seq x y z
N MET A 1 49.66 24.25 -35.33
CA MET A 1 50.74 23.32 -35.06
C MET A 1 50.05 22.01 -34.71
N GLY A 2 49.84 21.04 -35.56
CA GLY A 2 50.76 20.18 -36.32
C GLY A 2 50.97 18.94 -35.47
N ASN A 3 50.78 17.75 -35.82
CA ASN A 3 50.75 16.89 -37.03
C ASN A 3 50.17 15.56 -36.57
N LYS A 4 49.22 14.84 -37.28
CA LYS A 4 49.46 14.04 -38.49
C LYS A 4 50.41 12.81 -38.29
N LEU A 5 49.93 11.64 -38.51
CA LEU A 5 50.26 10.59 -39.50
C LEU A 5 49.83 9.24 -38.93
N GLU A 6 48.88 8.51 -39.50
CA GLU A 6 48.90 7.64 -40.70
C GLU A 6 49.99 6.55 -40.66
N ARG A 7 49.54 5.33 -40.78
CA ARG A 7 49.77 4.30 -41.83
C ARG A 7 49.41 2.94 -41.27
N GLU A 8 48.45 2.27 -41.84
CA GLU A 8 48.42 1.42 -43.06
C GLU A 8 49.18 0.11 -42.94
N LEU A 9 48.36 -0.93 -43.14
CA LEU A 9 48.55 -2.09 -44.07
C LEU A 9 49.62 -3.15 -43.73
N HIS A 10 49.19 -4.37 -43.60
CA HIS A 10 49.39 -5.40 -44.64
C HIS A 10 48.67 -6.71 -44.27
N MET A 11 47.89 -7.12 -45.14
CA MET A 11 47.42 -8.33 -45.78
C MET A 11 48.33 -9.58 -45.66
N SER A 12 47.59 -10.64 -45.62
CA SER A 12 47.74 -11.90 -46.41
C SER A 12 48.07 -13.16 -45.61
N GLY A 13 47.28 -14.16 -45.94
CA GLY A 13 47.76 -15.53 -45.88
C GLY A 13 46.70 -16.57 -45.52
N TRP A 14 45.85 -16.93 -46.42
CA TRP A 14 45.46 -18.27 -46.85
C TRP A 14 45.91 -19.44 -45.98
N LEU A 15 44.97 -20.29 -45.52
CA LEU A 15 44.78 -21.66 -46.00
C LEU A 15 43.75 -22.45 -45.20
N ARG A 16 42.76 -22.86 -45.94
CA ARG A 16 41.96 -24.10 -45.86
C ARG A 16 42.38 -25.16 -44.83
N ARG A 17 41.40 -25.68 -44.10
CA ARG A 17 40.97 -27.09 -44.16
C ARG A 17 39.83 -27.38 -43.16
N SER A 18 38.75 -27.88 -43.75
CA SER A 18 38.04 -29.12 -43.36
C SER A 18 37.45 -29.20 -41.95
N GLY A 19 36.16 -28.92 -41.76
CA GLY A 19 35.17 -29.97 -41.66
C GLY A 19 35.16 -30.67 -40.29
N PHE A 20 34.28 -30.22 -39.42
CA PHE A 20 33.56 -31.13 -38.52
C PHE A 20 32.25 -30.44 -38.15
N LEU A 21 31.17 -30.94 -38.75
CA LEU A 21 29.80 -30.70 -38.29
C LEU A 21 29.62 -31.35 -36.92
N LEU A 22 29.68 -30.59 -35.86
CA LEU A 22 29.15 -31.01 -34.59
C LEU A 22 27.77 -30.31 -34.42
N SER A 23 26.73 -31.05 -34.74
CA SER A 23 25.37 -30.75 -34.42
C SER A 23 25.21 -30.85 -32.89
N ALA A 24 25.42 -29.74 -32.20
CA ALA A 24 25.00 -29.63 -30.81
C ALA A 24 23.47 -29.47 -30.79
N LEU A 25 22.75 -30.58 -30.58
CA LEU A 25 21.34 -30.57 -30.19
C LEU A 25 21.25 -29.83 -28.86
N LEU A 26 20.88 -28.55 -28.90
CA LEU A 26 20.44 -27.82 -27.72
C LEU A 26 19.07 -28.37 -27.36
N LEU A 27 19.02 -29.35 -26.48
CA LEU A 27 17.84 -29.72 -25.71
C LEU A 27 17.52 -28.55 -24.77
N LEU A 28 16.75 -27.58 -25.27
CA LEU A 28 16.03 -26.65 -24.42
C LEU A 28 15.03 -27.48 -23.60
N GLY A 29 15.45 -27.91 -22.42
CA GLY A 29 14.57 -28.38 -21.40
C GLY A 29 13.64 -27.21 -21.04
N LEU A 30 12.42 -27.20 -21.60
CA LEU A 30 11.31 -26.49 -21.00
C LEU A 30 11.12 -27.13 -19.63
N ALA A 31 11.76 -26.57 -18.61
CA ALA A 31 11.30 -26.75 -17.24
C ALA A 31 9.91 -26.14 -17.20
N ALA A 32 8.89 -26.98 -17.38
CA ALA A 32 7.54 -26.62 -17.04
C ALA A 32 7.60 -26.18 -15.58
N ALA A 33 7.53 -24.88 -15.34
CA ALA A 33 7.32 -24.35 -14.00
C ALA A 33 6.06 -25.04 -13.49
N ALA A 34 6.23 -25.94 -12.53
CA ALA A 34 5.09 -26.52 -11.83
C ALA A 34 4.24 -25.34 -11.39
N PRO A 35 2.92 -25.36 -11.61
CA PRO A 35 2.05 -24.33 -11.08
C PRO A 35 2.38 -24.22 -9.59
N ALA A 36 2.76 -23.03 -9.15
CA ALA A 36 2.96 -22.78 -7.74
C ALA A 36 1.66 -23.20 -7.07
N SER A 37 1.69 -24.30 -6.34
CA SER A 37 0.56 -24.77 -5.53
C SER A 37 0.12 -23.54 -4.73
N ALA A 38 -1.18 -23.24 -4.75
CA ALA A 38 -1.71 -22.09 -4.02
C ALA A 38 -1.24 -22.23 -2.56
N ALA A 39 -0.19 -21.51 -2.22
CA ALA A 39 0.33 -21.52 -0.87
C ALA A 39 -0.77 -20.92 0.00
N GLY A 40 -1.16 -21.62 1.04
CA GLY A 40 -2.07 -21.10 2.06
C GLY A 40 -1.28 -20.69 3.30
N PRO A 41 -1.98 -20.27 4.36
CA PRO A 41 -1.36 -19.98 5.65
C PRO A 41 -0.62 -21.22 6.19
N GLY A 42 0.50 -20.98 6.88
CA GLY A 42 1.23 -22.04 7.57
C GLY A 42 0.37 -22.75 8.61
N ALA A 43 0.70 -23.99 8.94
CA ALA A 43 -0.09 -24.83 9.85
C ALA A 43 -0.26 -24.23 11.27
N GLU A 44 0.63 -23.35 11.69
CA GLU A 44 0.55 -22.63 12.96
C GLU A 44 -0.49 -21.50 12.95
N PHE A 45 -0.94 -21.04 11.78
CA PHE A 45 -1.92 -19.97 11.66
C PHE A 45 -3.35 -20.50 11.66
N LYS A 46 -4.18 -19.92 12.50
CA LYS A 46 -5.60 -20.23 12.63
C LYS A 46 -6.45 -19.14 11.96
N LEU A 47 -7.50 -19.55 11.25
CA LEU A 47 -8.49 -18.62 10.73
C LEU A 47 -9.21 -17.90 11.88
N ARG A 48 -9.37 -16.58 11.75
CA ARG A 48 -10.34 -15.85 12.59
C ARG A 48 -11.74 -16.14 12.07
N GLU A 49 -12.62 -16.52 12.97
CA GLU A 49 -13.98 -16.95 12.63
C GLU A 49 -15.06 -15.89 12.91
N ASP A 50 -14.66 -14.69 13.30
CA ASP A 50 -15.60 -13.60 13.52
C ASP A 50 -16.25 -13.17 12.18
N ALA A 51 -17.53 -12.83 12.22
CA ALA A 51 -18.33 -12.57 11.01
C ALA A 51 -17.74 -11.48 10.10
N ASP A 52 -17.01 -10.53 10.69
CA ASP A 52 -16.36 -9.42 9.97
C ASP A 52 -14.97 -9.78 9.43
N ASP A 53 -14.49 -10.98 9.70
CA ASP A 53 -13.13 -11.41 9.33
C ASP A 53 -13.03 -12.01 7.93
N VAL A 54 -14.16 -12.32 7.31
CA VAL A 54 -14.24 -12.77 5.92
C VAL A 54 -14.96 -11.72 5.09
N LEU A 55 -14.20 -10.96 4.32
CA LEU A 55 -14.74 -9.96 3.41
C LEU A 55 -14.78 -10.52 1.99
N ILE A 56 -15.94 -10.46 1.35
CA ILE A 56 -16.15 -10.92 -0.03
C ILE A 56 -16.16 -9.71 -0.97
N SER A 57 -15.44 -9.82 -2.10
CA SER A 57 -15.43 -8.78 -3.14
C SER A 57 -16.83 -8.57 -3.74
N PRO A 58 -17.17 -7.37 -4.24
CA PRO A 58 -18.47 -7.09 -4.85
C PRO A 58 -18.83 -8.04 -5.99
N ASP A 59 -17.86 -8.47 -6.80
CA ASP A 59 -18.05 -9.46 -7.87
C ASP A 59 -18.13 -10.92 -7.38
N ARG A 60 -18.00 -11.14 -6.06
CA ARG A 60 -18.05 -12.43 -5.37
C ARG A 60 -16.99 -13.45 -5.80
N GLN A 61 -15.94 -13.01 -6.49
CA GLN A 61 -14.92 -13.93 -7.00
C GLN A 61 -13.75 -14.09 -6.02
N ILE A 62 -13.56 -13.14 -5.10
CA ILE A 62 -12.43 -13.13 -4.17
C ILE A 62 -12.94 -12.84 -2.76
N ARG A 63 -12.30 -13.48 -1.79
CA ARG A 63 -12.51 -13.22 -0.38
C ARG A 63 -11.18 -12.91 0.30
N VAL A 64 -11.23 -12.06 1.31
CA VAL A 64 -10.13 -11.81 2.24
C VAL A 64 -10.38 -12.61 3.50
N GLU A 65 -9.37 -13.32 3.97
CA GLU A 65 -9.38 -14.05 5.22
C GLU A 65 -8.20 -13.62 6.09
N GLN A 66 -8.44 -13.51 7.38
CA GLN A 66 -7.44 -13.15 8.37
C GLN A 66 -7.06 -14.38 9.19
N TYR A 67 -5.78 -14.63 9.26
CA TYR A 67 -5.23 -15.73 10.05
C TYR A 67 -4.31 -15.17 11.13
N TYR A 68 -4.23 -15.84 12.26
CA TYR A 68 -3.35 -15.45 13.34
C TYR A 68 -2.60 -16.63 13.94
N ALA A 69 -1.39 -16.37 14.44
CA ALA A 69 -0.61 -17.29 15.24
C ALA A 69 -0.24 -16.62 16.56
N ASP A 70 -0.38 -17.35 17.64
CA ASP A 70 0.11 -16.92 18.95
C ASP A 70 1.64 -17.13 19.00
N LYS A 71 2.37 -16.07 19.30
CA LYS A 71 3.84 -16.07 19.42
C LYS A 71 4.31 -15.88 20.86
N GLY A 72 3.46 -16.25 21.83
CA GLY A 72 3.73 -16.14 23.25
C GLY A 72 3.91 -14.70 23.70
N ASP A 73 4.98 -14.40 24.40
CA ASP A 73 5.26 -13.05 24.93
C ASP A 73 5.37 -11.97 23.85
N ALA A 74 5.65 -12.36 22.61
CA ALA A 74 5.67 -11.43 21.48
C ALA A 74 4.25 -11.04 20.99
N GLY A 75 3.19 -11.68 21.49
CA GLY A 75 1.81 -11.42 21.12
C GLY A 75 1.35 -12.23 19.91
N PHE A 76 0.49 -11.65 19.08
CA PHE A 76 -0.06 -12.31 17.91
C PHE A 76 0.60 -11.83 16.63
N GLN A 77 0.75 -12.75 15.67
CA GLN A 77 1.16 -12.43 14.31
C GLN A 77 0.00 -12.74 13.36
N TYR A 78 -0.34 -11.80 12.49
CA TYR A 78 -1.42 -11.95 11.52
C TYR A 78 -0.88 -12.16 10.12
N GLN A 79 -1.60 -12.97 9.35
CA GLN A 79 -1.48 -13.10 7.91
C GLN A 79 -2.81 -12.75 7.28
N PHE A 80 -2.77 -11.98 6.20
CA PHE A 80 -3.94 -11.55 5.45
C PHE A 80 -3.88 -12.16 4.06
N TRP A 81 -4.83 -13.03 3.78
CA TRP A 81 -4.86 -13.78 2.54
C TRP A 81 -6.07 -13.43 1.70
N THR A 82 -5.87 -13.36 0.38
CA THR A 82 -6.99 -13.40 -0.57
C THR A 82 -7.04 -14.76 -1.22
N PHE A 83 -8.25 -15.26 -1.42
CA PHE A 83 -8.53 -16.50 -2.13
C PHE A 83 -9.61 -16.26 -3.18
N ASP A 84 -9.50 -16.93 -4.32
CA ASP A 84 -10.64 -17.07 -5.23
C ASP A 84 -11.70 -18.01 -4.63
N ASP A 85 -12.89 -18.03 -5.24
CA ASP A 85 -14.03 -18.86 -4.79
C ASP A 85 -13.70 -20.37 -4.76
N LYS A 86 -12.81 -20.82 -5.64
CA LYS A 86 -12.37 -22.23 -5.75
C LYS A 86 -11.11 -22.54 -4.94
N ARG A 87 -10.54 -21.56 -4.28
CA ARG A 87 -9.25 -21.65 -3.57
C ARG A 87 -8.07 -22.13 -4.43
N GLN A 88 -8.14 -21.89 -5.73
CA GLN A 88 -7.05 -22.24 -6.66
C GLN A 88 -5.98 -21.18 -6.73
N ASN A 89 -6.37 -19.92 -6.44
CA ASN A 89 -5.48 -18.79 -6.40
C ASN A 89 -5.49 -18.18 -5.00
N ALA A 90 -4.32 -17.92 -4.47
CA ALA A 90 -4.13 -17.29 -3.19
C ALA A 90 -3.07 -16.20 -3.27
N SER A 91 -3.21 -15.13 -2.50
CA SER A 91 -2.21 -14.10 -2.34
C SER A 91 -2.07 -13.73 -0.87
N LEU A 92 -0.85 -13.77 -0.36
CA LEU A 92 -0.52 -13.19 0.92
C LEU A 92 -0.34 -11.68 0.74
N LEU A 93 -1.13 -10.88 1.44
CA LEU A 93 -1.14 -9.42 1.31
C LEU A 93 -0.01 -8.74 2.10
N ASN A 94 0.55 -9.43 3.09
CA ASN A 94 1.57 -8.90 3.98
C ASN A 94 2.82 -9.80 4.08
N PRO A 95 3.43 -10.15 2.94
CA PRO A 95 4.60 -11.03 2.95
C PRO A 95 5.78 -10.36 3.68
N GLY A 96 6.38 -11.09 4.63
CA GLY A 96 7.58 -10.63 5.33
C GLY A 96 7.35 -9.51 6.35
N GLU A 97 6.11 -9.11 6.63
CA GLU A 97 5.83 -8.14 7.69
C GLU A 97 6.16 -8.72 9.06
N SER A 98 6.83 -7.91 9.89
CA SER A 98 7.14 -8.22 11.27
C SER A 98 5.89 -8.23 12.15
N ILE A 99 6.00 -8.79 13.34
CA ILE A 99 4.93 -8.75 14.33
C ILE A 99 4.56 -7.31 14.74
N ASP A 100 5.52 -6.38 14.70
CA ASP A 100 5.27 -4.97 15.00
C ASP A 100 4.29 -4.34 14.00
N LEU A 101 4.33 -4.77 12.73
CA LEU A 101 3.42 -4.30 11.69
C LEU A 101 2.15 -5.13 11.60
N ALA A 102 2.23 -6.43 11.87
CA ALA A 102 1.15 -7.39 11.70
C ALA A 102 0.68 -8.03 13.02
N GLY A 103 0.87 -7.34 14.14
CA GLY A 103 0.46 -7.79 15.49
C GLY A 103 -1.01 -7.57 15.82
N TYR A 104 -1.78 -6.97 14.92
CA TYR A 104 -3.20 -6.67 15.09
C TYR A 104 -4.01 -7.10 13.88
N PRO A 105 -5.31 -7.39 14.05
CA PRO A 105 -6.20 -7.59 12.90
C PRO A 105 -6.34 -6.30 12.10
N ALA A 106 -6.70 -6.44 10.82
CA ALA A 106 -6.88 -5.32 9.92
C ALA A 106 -8.31 -5.19 9.42
N GLY A 107 -8.73 -3.97 9.11
CA GLY A 107 -9.92 -3.69 8.33
C GLY A 107 -9.60 -3.72 6.84
N PHE A 108 -10.60 -4.11 6.03
CA PHE A 108 -10.44 -4.19 4.57
C PHE A 108 -11.61 -3.53 3.85
N ARG A 109 -11.33 -2.98 2.66
CA ARG A 109 -12.35 -2.46 1.74
C ARG A 109 -11.96 -2.79 0.32
N PHE A 110 -12.89 -3.41 -0.41
CA PHE A 110 -12.80 -3.54 -1.86
C PHE A 110 -13.35 -2.29 -2.53
N SER A 111 -12.77 -1.93 -3.68
CA SER A 111 -13.45 -1.05 -4.61
C SER A 111 -14.68 -1.74 -5.22
N PRO A 112 -15.71 -0.98 -5.62
CA PRO A 112 -16.93 -1.53 -6.18
C PRO A 112 -16.75 -2.36 -7.45
N ASP A 113 -15.72 -2.07 -8.25
CA ASP A 113 -15.32 -2.86 -9.41
C ASP A 113 -14.45 -4.08 -9.06
N SER A 114 -14.20 -4.31 -7.76
CA SER A 114 -13.36 -5.40 -7.25
C SER A 114 -11.90 -5.39 -7.76
N GLN A 115 -11.43 -4.26 -8.32
CA GLN A 115 -10.08 -4.15 -8.86
C GLN A 115 -9.05 -3.67 -7.83
N TRP A 116 -9.53 -3.09 -6.74
CA TRP A 116 -8.68 -2.53 -5.70
C TRP A 116 -9.11 -3.03 -4.32
N LEU A 117 -8.13 -3.13 -3.44
CA LEU A 117 -8.33 -3.50 -2.04
C LEU A 117 -7.49 -2.57 -1.17
N VAL A 118 -8.10 -2.04 -0.14
CA VAL A 118 -7.39 -1.27 0.91
C VAL A 118 -7.40 -2.08 2.19
N ARG A 119 -6.23 -2.20 2.83
CA ARG A 119 -6.06 -2.70 4.20
C ARG A 119 -5.82 -1.51 5.12
N MET A 120 -6.61 -1.41 6.17
CA MET A 120 -6.43 -0.48 7.29
C MET A 120 -5.80 -1.25 8.44
N GLN A 121 -4.55 -0.98 8.75
CA GLN A 121 -3.76 -1.73 9.72
C GLN A 121 -3.42 -0.89 10.93
N LYS A 122 -3.82 -1.34 12.11
CA LYS A 122 -3.25 -0.85 13.35
C LYS A 122 -1.80 -1.36 13.46
N THR A 123 -0.86 -0.46 13.63
CA THR A 123 0.59 -0.76 13.70
C THR A 123 1.20 -0.41 15.05
N GLY A 124 0.37 -0.04 16.02
CA GLY A 124 0.80 0.29 17.37
C GLY A 124 -0.27 1.00 18.17
N ALA A 125 0.02 1.34 19.43
CA ALA A 125 -0.86 2.16 20.25
C ALA A 125 -0.91 3.59 19.66
N GLY A 126 -2.01 3.91 18.96
CA GLY A 126 -2.17 5.21 18.35
C GLY A 126 -1.59 5.35 16.94
N PHE A 127 -1.28 4.23 16.27
CA PHE A 127 -0.79 4.25 14.89
C PHE A 127 -1.64 3.37 14.00
N GLN A 128 -1.98 3.89 12.83
CA GLN A 128 -2.73 3.15 11.81
C GLN A 128 -2.24 3.54 10.42
N ASP A 129 -1.98 2.52 9.61
CA ASP A 129 -1.52 2.65 8.24
C ASP A 129 -2.54 2.14 7.23
N LEU A 130 -2.40 2.61 6.00
CA LEU A 130 -3.17 2.18 4.84
C LEU A 130 -2.24 1.52 3.82
N PHE A 131 -2.64 0.35 3.35
CA PHE A 131 -1.96 -0.37 2.28
C PHE A 131 -2.92 -0.55 1.12
N LEU A 132 -2.44 -0.28 -0.10
CA LEU A 132 -3.22 -0.36 -1.32
C LEU A 132 -2.75 -1.53 -2.17
N TYR A 133 -3.69 -2.35 -2.59
CA TYR A 133 -3.45 -3.49 -3.47
C TYR A 133 -4.25 -3.36 -4.75
N ARG A 134 -3.67 -3.85 -5.83
CA ARG A 134 -4.33 -3.94 -7.14
C ARG A 134 -4.51 -5.39 -7.54
N ARG A 135 -5.68 -5.69 -8.06
CA ARG A 135 -6.00 -6.99 -8.62
C ARG A 135 -5.32 -7.19 -9.98
N LYS A 136 -4.74 -8.34 -10.16
CA LYS A 136 -4.31 -8.88 -11.44
C LYS A 136 -4.85 -10.30 -11.54
N GLU A 137 -5.82 -10.49 -12.45
CA GLU A 137 -6.56 -11.75 -12.55
C GLU A 137 -7.26 -12.09 -11.22
N MET A 138 -6.91 -13.19 -10.58
CA MET A 138 -7.49 -13.64 -9.30
C MET A 138 -6.57 -13.39 -8.10
N GLN A 139 -5.53 -12.57 -8.26
CA GLN A 139 -4.56 -12.27 -7.21
C GLN A 139 -4.47 -10.78 -6.94
N PHE A 140 -4.09 -10.44 -5.71
CA PHE A 140 -3.78 -9.07 -5.31
C PHE A 140 -2.29 -8.92 -5.03
N SER A 141 -1.74 -7.79 -5.45
CA SER A 141 -0.37 -7.40 -5.15
C SER A 141 -0.31 -5.93 -4.72
N SER A 142 0.72 -5.56 -3.98
CA SER A 142 0.90 -4.16 -3.57
C SER A 142 0.91 -3.25 -4.79
N ALA A 143 0.10 -2.21 -4.74
CA ALA A 143 -0.02 -1.21 -5.82
C ALA A 143 0.97 -0.06 -5.66
N THR A 144 1.57 0.08 -4.49
CA THR A 144 2.49 1.17 -4.14
C THR A 144 3.76 0.61 -3.50
N LYS A 145 4.87 1.33 -3.66
CA LYS A 145 6.15 0.94 -3.04
C LYS A 145 6.21 1.22 -1.55
N LYS A 146 5.39 2.14 -1.08
CA LYS A 146 5.26 2.57 0.30
C LYS A 146 3.82 2.42 0.74
N PRO A 147 3.53 2.35 2.04
CA PRO A 147 2.17 2.47 2.53
C PRO A 147 1.48 3.71 1.97
N LEU A 148 0.21 3.57 1.61
CA LEU A 148 -0.59 4.69 1.08
C LEU A 148 -0.70 5.82 2.11
N SER A 149 -0.73 5.47 3.40
CA SER A 149 -0.68 6.42 4.51
C SER A 149 0.59 7.27 4.50
N GLU A 150 1.75 6.66 4.32
CA GLU A 150 3.02 7.40 4.24
C GLU A 150 3.01 8.39 3.08
N MET A 151 2.51 7.95 1.91
CA MET A 151 2.37 8.82 0.74
C MET A 151 1.40 9.98 0.99
N ALA A 152 0.30 9.74 1.68
CA ALA A 152 -0.69 10.77 2.02
C ALA A 152 -0.11 11.79 3.03
N TRP A 153 0.65 11.32 4.01
CA TRP A 153 1.38 12.20 4.92
C TRP A 153 2.47 13.00 4.21
N ASP A 154 3.23 12.41 3.32
CA ASP A 154 4.20 13.13 2.48
C ASP A 154 3.51 14.24 1.67
N TYR A 155 2.35 13.93 1.07
CA TYR A 155 1.56 14.94 0.38
C TYR A 155 1.11 16.08 1.30
N PHE A 156 0.57 15.77 2.49
CA PHE A 156 0.15 16.78 3.45
C PHE A 156 1.30 17.70 3.85
N TRP A 157 2.44 17.14 4.26
CA TRP A 157 3.59 17.90 4.74
C TRP A 157 4.23 18.78 3.64
N ASN A 158 4.18 18.35 2.39
CA ASN A 158 4.67 19.12 1.25
C ASN A 158 3.65 20.13 0.71
N SER A 159 2.43 20.13 1.21
CA SER A 159 1.36 21.04 0.77
C SER A 159 1.31 22.33 1.59
N PRO A 160 0.65 23.40 1.07
CA PRO A 160 0.38 24.60 1.87
C PRO A 160 -0.44 24.34 3.13
N ALA A 161 -1.18 23.21 3.19
CA ALA A 161 -2.03 22.85 4.33
C ALA A 161 -1.21 22.67 5.62
N SER A 162 -0.03 22.08 5.54
CA SER A 162 0.84 21.84 6.70
C SER A 162 1.33 23.14 7.36
N LYS A 163 1.44 24.24 6.59
CA LYS A 163 1.90 25.55 7.12
C LYS A 163 0.97 26.11 8.19
N LYS A 164 -0.32 25.72 8.17
CA LYS A 164 -1.30 26.14 9.19
C LYS A 164 -1.00 25.56 10.56
N LEU A 165 -0.22 24.49 10.64
CA LEU A 165 0.17 23.87 11.91
C LEU A 165 1.29 24.63 12.62
N HIS A 166 2.02 25.51 11.91
CA HIS A 166 3.22 26.20 12.44
C HIS A 166 4.24 25.22 13.05
N ARG A 167 4.29 24.00 12.54
CA ARG A 167 5.23 22.96 12.95
C ARG A 167 6.30 22.76 11.89
N ASN A 168 7.47 22.36 12.33
CA ASN A 168 8.54 21.98 11.40
C ASN A 168 8.18 20.60 10.79
N PRO A 169 8.17 20.46 9.46
CA PRO A 169 7.97 19.17 8.81
C PRO A 169 8.95 18.07 9.23
N LYS A 170 10.13 18.45 9.75
CA LYS A 170 11.13 17.50 10.28
C LYS A 170 10.69 16.86 11.61
N ASP A 171 9.74 17.48 12.31
CA ASP A 171 9.24 16.96 13.59
C ASP A 171 8.16 15.87 13.40
N ARG A 172 7.82 15.53 12.16
CA ARG A 172 6.79 14.52 11.85
C ARG A 172 7.05 13.16 12.51
N ASP A 173 8.32 12.77 12.61
CA ASP A 173 8.72 11.48 13.17
C ASP A 173 8.59 11.44 14.71
N SER A 174 8.40 12.59 15.36
CA SER A 174 8.15 12.69 16.79
C SER A 174 6.66 12.80 17.14
N LEU A 175 5.76 12.76 16.15
CA LEU A 175 4.33 12.84 16.40
C LEU A 175 3.84 11.51 17.00
N SER A 176 3.06 11.63 18.06
CA SER A 176 2.32 10.52 18.63
C SER A 176 0.91 10.43 18.01
N HIS A 177 0.33 9.22 17.99
CA HIS A 177 -1.05 9.01 17.55
C HIS A 177 -1.30 9.49 16.11
N VAL A 178 -0.48 8.96 15.19
CA VAL A 178 -0.59 9.26 13.75
C VAL A 178 -1.48 8.23 13.07
N PHE A 179 -2.57 8.70 12.49
CA PHE A 179 -3.55 7.83 11.81
C PHE A 179 -3.76 8.27 10.38
N ALA A 180 -3.78 7.30 9.49
CA ALA A 180 -4.44 7.45 8.21
C ALA A 180 -5.56 6.41 8.11
N ALA A 181 -6.74 6.82 7.71
CA ALA A 181 -7.91 5.97 7.60
C ALA A 181 -8.69 6.29 6.33
N LEU A 182 -9.50 5.35 5.88
CA LEU A 182 -10.54 5.66 4.91
C LEU A 182 -11.60 6.53 5.59
N VAL A 183 -12.10 7.53 4.89
CA VAL A 183 -13.16 8.37 5.41
C VAL A 183 -14.40 7.51 5.69
N LYS A 184 -15.01 7.75 6.84
CA LYS A 184 -16.27 7.09 7.24
C LYS A 184 -17.33 7.36 6.17
N GLY A 185 -18.09 6.36 5.81
CA GLY A 185 -19.10 6.47 4.75
C GLY A 185 -18.53 6.23 3.35
N MET A 186 -17.31 5.73 3.25
CA MET A 186 -16.71 5.34 1.96
C MET A 186 -17.53 4.29 1.20
N ASP A 187 -18.38 3.54 1.92
CA ASP A 187 -19.31 2.57 1.34
C ASP A 187 -20.58 3.21 0.78
N ASP A 188 -20.91 4.44 1.25
CA ASP A 188 -22.21 5.08 1.00
C ASP A 188 -22.18 6.02 -0.19
N ASN A 189 -21.31 5.89 -1.12
CA ASN A 189 -21.10 6.84 -2.19
C ASN A 189 -20.59 8.20 -1.71
N TYR A 190 -19.58 8.73 -2.29
CA TYR A 190 -19.20 10.13 -2.12
C TYR A 190 -20.08 11.06 -2.98
N ALA A 191 -21.42 10.81 -2.99
CA ALA A 191 -22.35 11.57 -3.80
C ALA A 191 -22.27 13.07 -3.51
N TRP A 192 -22.00 13.44 -2.25
CA TRP A 192 -21.77 14.82 -1.83
C TRP A 192 -20.51 15.46 -2.40
N LEU A 193 -19.57 14.66 -2.94
CA LEU A 193 -18.39 15.12 -3.68
C LEU A 193 -18.59 15.12 -5.19
N GLY A 194 -19.74 14.65 -5.69
CA GLY A 194 -19.92 14.35 -7.09
C GLY A 194 -19.07 13.17 -7.59
N VAL A 195 -18.50 12.40 -6.68
CA VAL A 195 -17.70 11.21 -6.96
C VAL A 195 -18.32 10.05 -6.21
N HIS A 196 -18.59 8.99 -6.94
CA HIS A 196 -19.05 7.73 -6.36
C HIS A 196 -17.86 6.80 -6.21
N TRP A 197 -17.72 6.17 -5.04
CA TRP A 197 -16.74 5.10 -4.87
C TRP A 197 -16.92 3.97 -5.89
N PRO A 198 -18.13 3.68 -6.36
CA PRO A 198 -18.35 2.72 -7.43
C PRO A 198 -17.61 2.95 -8.75
N ASP A 199 -17.16 4.13 -9.07
CA ASP A 199 -16.31 4.32 -10.26
C ASP A 199 -14.86 3.86 -10.05
N SER A 200 -14.53 3.49 -8.81
CA SER A 200 -13.24 2.97 -8.40
C SER A 200 -12.06 3.85 -8.80
N ARG A 201 -12.29 5.15 -8.89
CA ARG A 201 -11.26 6.09 -9.30
C ARG A 201 -10.59 6.78 -8.12
N TYR A 202 -11.35 7.08 -7.06
CA TYR A 202 -10.82 7.86 -5.95
C TYR A 202 -10.94 7.15 -4.62
N ILE A 203 -9.92 7.31 -3.78
CA ILE A 203 -9.96 6.97 -2.36
C ILE A 203 -9.90 8.27 -1.58
N VAL A 204 -10.80 8.48 -0.64
CA VAL A 204 -10.73 9.61 0.29
C VAL A 204 -10.09 9.15 1.60
N ILE A 205 -9.01 9.83 1.96
CA ILE A 205 -8.19 9.49 3.12
C ILE A 205 -8.32 10.60 4.14
N SER A 206 -8.60 10.21 5.37
CA SER A 206 -8.55 11.04 6.56
C SER A 206 -7.20 10.92 7.23
N LEU A 207 -6.56 12.05 7.46
CA LEU A 207 -5.31 12.14 8.20
C LEU A 207 -5.54 12.78 9.56
N ASN A 208 -4.99 12.13 10.56
CA ASN A 208 -5.10 12.56 11.95
C ASN A 208 -3.76 12.42 12.64
N PHE A 209 -3.35 13.39 13.41
CA PHE A 209 -2.50 13.14 14.55
C PHE A 209 -3.07 13.84 15.76
N ASP A 210 -3.14 13.11 16.85
CA ASP A 210 -3.66 13.61 18.10
C ASP A 210 -2.51 14.07 19.00
N ALA A 211 -2.78 15.05 19.84
CA ALA A 211 -1.81 15.56 20.79
C ALA A 211 -2.01 14.88 22.13
N GLN A 212 -0.94 14.37 22.73
CA GLN A 212 -0.93 13.87 24.11
C GLN A 212 0.06 14.65 24.98
N GLY A 213 -0.23 14.74 26.27
CA GLY A 213 0.66 15.38 27.23
C GLY A 213 1.02 16.82 26.85
N GLU A 214 2.31 17.14 26.79
CA GLU A 214 2.79 18.47 26.41
C GLU A 214 2.44 18.89 24.98
N GLU A 215 2.17 17.94 24.09
CA GLU A 215 1.77 18.22 22.72
C GLU A 215 0.37 18.84 22.63
N HIS A 216 -0.50 18.69 23.63
CA HIS A 216 -1.76 19.42 23.71
C HIS A 216 -1.61 20.94 23.60
N LYS A 217 -0.40 21.45 23.81
CA LYS A 217 -0.10 22.87 23.67
C LYS A 217 0.23 23.30 22.25
N LEU A 218 0.35 22.32 21.32
CA LEU A 218 0.72 22.56 19.94
C LEU A 218 -0.47 22.26 19.00
N PRO A 219 -0.57 23.00 17.90
CA PRO A 219 -1.60 22.71 16.90
C PRO A 219 -1.48 21.27 16.36
N TYR A 220 -2.60 20.62 16.15
CA TYR A 220 -2.72 19.30 15.57
C TYR A 220 -3.88 19.24 14.59
N ILE A 221 -4.02 18.13 13.87
CA ILE A 221 -5.13 17.94 12.92
C ILE A 221 -5.99 16.74 13.33
N ARG A 222 -7.28 16.89 13.09
CA ARG A 222 -8.26 15.81 13.18
C ARG A 222 -9.08 15.79 11.92
N ASP A 223 -9.10 14.61 11.29
CA ASP A 223 -9.94 14.33 10.14
C ASP A 223 -9.69 15.29 8.96
N TRP A 224 -8.41 15.50 8.60
CA TRP A 224 -8.07 16.26 7.39
C TRP A 224 -8.12 15.35 6.17
N TRP A 225 -8.88 15.76 5.14
CA TRP A 225 -9.17 14.91 4.00
C TRP A 225 -8.35 15.26 2.77
N CYS A 226 -7.88 14.20 2.09
CA CYS A 226 -7.34 14.27 0.75
C CYS A 226 -7.89 13.11 -0.10
N ALA A 227 -7.89 13.29 -1.41
CA ALA A 227 -8.27 12.28 -2.37
C ALA A 227 -7.02 11.72 -3.07
N TYR A 228 -6.98 10.41 -3.24
CA TYR A 228 -5.99 9.71 -4.06
C TYR A 228 -6.66 9.19 -5.32
N ASP A 229 -6.18 9.58 -6.50
CA ASP A 229 -6.66 9.11 -7.79
C ASP A 229 -5.97 7.78 -8.15
N LEU A 230 -6.71 6.69 -8.12
CA LEU A 230 -6.24 5.34 -8.41
C LEU A 230 -5.74 5.18 -9.86
N LYS A 231 -6.19 6.02 -10.77
CA LYS A 231 -5.77 6.00 -12.17
C LYS A 231 -4.42 6.68 -12.39
N THR A 232 -4.21 7.82 -11.73
CA THR A 232 -3.01 8.64 -11.94
C THR A 232 -1.95 8.48 -10.85
N GLY A 233 -2.32 7.93 -9.68
CA GLY A 233 -1.46 7.85 -8.52
C GLY A 233 -1.20 9.21 -7.85
N ALA A 234 -2.05 10.20 -8.10
CA ALA A 234 -1.87 11.56 -7.61
C ALA A 234 -2.79 11.86 -6.43
N PHE A 235 -2.27 12.62 -5.46
CA PHE A 235 -3.08 13.19 -4.39
C PHE A 235 -3.62 14.56 -4.79
N SER A 236 -4.80 14.89 -4.26
CA SER A 236 -5.41 16.21 -4.41
C SER A 236 -6.30 16.54 -3.21
N VAL A 237 -6.60 17.83 -3.04
CA VAL A 237 -7.65 18.31 -2.13
C VAL A 237 -8.74 18.96 -2.99
N PRO A 238 -9.81 18.23 -3.32
CA PRO A 238 -10.95 18.80 -4.05
C PRO A 238 -11.53 20.02 -3.33
N ALA A 239 -12.06 20.97 -4.09
CA ALA A 239 -12.68 22.17 -3.51
C ALA A 239 -13.82 21.83 -2.52
N ALA A 240 -14.53 20.73 -2.74
CA ALA A 240 -15.55 20.21 -1.84
C ALA A 240 -15.04 19.89 -0.42
N PHE A 241 -13.73 19.64 -0.24
CA PHE A 241 -13.15 19.38 1.09
C PHE A 241 -12.76 20.66 1.83
N ALA A 242 -12.82 21.83 1.21
CA ALA A 242 -12.27 23.07 1.76
C ALA A 242 -12.90 23.45 3.12
N GLU A 243 -14.22 23.40 3.21
CA GLU A 243 -14.93 23.72 4.45
C GLU A 243 -14.64 22.70 5.56
N HIS A 244 -14.63 21.41 5.21
CA HIS A 244 -14.31 20.34 6.15
C HIS A 244 -12.87 20.50 6.66
N ASN A 245 -11.91 20.62 5.76
CA ASN A 245 -10.50 20.76 6.09
C ASN A 245 -10.18 22.04 6.87
N ALA A 246 -10.96 23.10 6.70
CA ALA A 246 -10.80 24.30 7.50
C ALA A 246 -11.05 24.06 9.01
N LYS A 247 -11.92 23.11 9.34
CA LYS A 247 -12.27 22.72 10.72
C LYS A 247 -11.32 21.65 11.29
N ALA A 248 -10.50 21.03 10.46
CA ALA A 248 -9.59 19.95 10.88
C ALA A 248 -8.46 20.42 11.80
N TYR A 249 -8.12 21.71 11.75
CA TYR A 249 -7.02 22.27 12.54
C TYR A 249 -7.48 22.60 13.94
N THR A 250 -6.84 22.02 14.94
CA THR A 250 -7.16 22.24 16.34
C THR A 250 -6.25 23.31 16.92
N THR A 251 -6.85 24.30 17.56
CA THR A 251 -6.13 25.34 18.30
C THR A 251 -5.84 24.83 19.69
N PRO A 252 -4.59 24.90 20.17
CA PRO A 252 -4.28 24.54 21.54
C PRO A 252 -5.07 25.43 22.52
N PRO A 253 -5.44 24.89 23.71
CA PRO A 253 -6.07 25.70 24.73
C PRO A 253 -5.16 26.86 25.14
N PRO A 254 -5.70 28.01 25.47
CA PRO A 254 -4.93 29.16 25.93
C PRO A 254 -4.09 28.76 27.14
N LYS A 255 -2.82 29.23 27.18
CA LYS A 255 -1.97 29.01 28.35
C LYS A 255 -2.69 29.57 29.59
N ARG A 256 -2.92 28.73 30.59
CA ARG A 256 -3.34 29.19 31.88
C ARG A 256 -2.30 30.19 32.41
N LYS A 257 -2.72 31.44 32.65
CA LYS A 257 -1.90 32.45 33.29
C LYS A 257 -1.65 32.09 34.73
#